data_19f086803a55f730eae757bfac053448
#
_entry.id   19f086803a55f730eae757bfac053448
#
_cell.length_a   1.000
_cell.length_b   1.000
_cell.length_c   1.000
_cell.angle_alpha   90.00
_cell.angle_beta   90.00
_cell.angle_gamma   90.00
#
_symmetry.space_group_name_H-M   'P 1'
#
loop_
_entity.id
_entity.type
_entity.pdbx_description
1 polymer ?
#
loop_
_entity_poly.entity_id
_entity_poly.type
_entity_poly.pdbx_seq_one_letter_code
_entity_poly.pdbx_strand_id
1 'polypeptide(L)'
;ILPVTPPPDIDLEKWAASIEKIREWQPELLFLSHFGAASPVNDHFEGLIEAFQVWSERVEKQLAGTGSDEEHATAFARRLRDDVVTRLGESDAIRYEMTTASKMSWYGLARYLRKKTEE
;
A
#
# COMPACT_ATOMS: atom_id res chain seq x y z
N ILE A 1 -8.52 -1.00 -2.50
CA ILE A 1 -7.12 -1.08 -2.96
C ILE A 1 -6.18 -0.97 -1.78
N LEU A 2 -5.24 -1.87 -1.68
CA LEU A 2 -4.28 -1.93 -0.59
C LEU A 2 -2.88 -1.59 -1.08
N PRO A 3 -2.04 -0.97 -0.25
CA PRO A 3 -0.66 -0.71 -0.62
C PRO A 3 0.15 -2.01 -0.64
N VAL A 4 0.96 -2.19 -1.66
CA VAL A 4 1.95 -3.25 -1.74
C VAL A 4 3.32 -2.58 -1.74
N THR A 5 3.88 -2.44 -0.55
CA THR A 5 5.05 -1.61 -0.32
C THR A 5 6.16 -2.35 0.45
N PRO A 6 6.61 -3.53 -0.05
CA PRO A 6 7.67 -4.28 0.63
C PRO A 6 9.02 -3.57 0.50
N PRO A 7 9.91 -3.68 1.51
CA PRO A 7 11.26 -3.17 1.38
C PRO A 7 12.07 -3.96 0.35
N PRO A 8 13.23 -3.46 -0.15
CA PRO A 8 13.83 -2.18 0.24
C PRO A 8 13.47 -0.99 -0.63
N ASP A 9 12.85 -1.18 -1.78
CA ASP A 9 12.86 -0.21 -2.88
C ASP A 9 11.50 0.48 -3.11
N ILE A 10 10.89 0.98 -2.04
CA ILE A 10 9.67 1.78 -2.17
C ILE A 10 10.03 3.26 -2.31
N ASP A 11 9.43 3.90 -3.32
CA ASP A 11 9.53 5.32 -3.57
C ASP A 11 8.18 5.82 -4.10
N LEU A 12 7.41 6.50 -3.25
CA LEU A 12 6.05 6.91 -3.59
C LEU A 12 6.02 8.00 -4.66
N GLU A 13 7.03 8.85 -4.73
CA GLU A 13 7.13 9.86 -5.79
C GLU A 13 7.34 9.19 -7.16
N LYS A 14 8.17 8.16 -7.23
CA LYS A 14 8.36 7.38 -8.46
C LYS A 14 7.10 6.60 -8.82
N TRP A 15 6.39 6.07 -7.85
CA TRP A 15 5.09 5.44 -8.08
C TRP A 15 4.10 6.41 -8.72
N ALA A 16 3.98 7.62 -8.17
CA ALA A 16 3.09 8.64 -8.71
C ALA A 16 3.46 9.00 -10.15
N ALA A 17 4.75 9.19 -10.44
CA ALA A 17 5.24 9.48 -11.78
C ALA A 17 4.95 8.34 -12.76
N SER A 18 5.12 7.09 -12.33
CA SER A 18 4.82 5.91 -13.15
C SER A 18 3.33 5.79 -13.47
N ILE A 19 2.48 6.07 -12.50
CA ILE A 19 1.02 6.07 -12.70
C ILE A 19 0.63 7.10 -13.74
N GLU A 20 1.14 8.33 -13.65
CA GLU A 20 0.84 9.37 -14.63
C GLU A 20 1.31 9.00 -16.03
N LYS A 21 2.49 8.38 -16.16
CA LYS A 21 3.00 7.90 -17.42
C LYS A 21 2.11 6.82 -18.06
N ILE A 22 1.62 5.89 -17.26
CA ILE A 22 0.69 4.86 -17.72
C ILE A 22 -0.66 5.48 -18.12
N ARG A 23 -1.14 6.48 -17.37
CA ARG A 23 -2.35 7.22 -17.70
C ARG A 23 -2.28 7.90 -19.08
N GLU A 24 -1.12 8.43 -19.43
CA GLU A 24 -0.91 9.05 -20.75
C GLU A 24 -1.14 8.08 -21.91
N TRP A 25 -0.92 6.79 -21.69
CA TRP A 25 -1.17 5.75 -22.70
C TRP A 25 -2.65 5.44 -22.89
N GLN A 26 -3.53 5.91 -22.00
CA GLN A 26 -4.98 5.68 -22.00
C GLN A 26 -5.35 4.20 -22.14
N PRO A 27 -4.83 3.31 -21.27
CA PRO A 27 -5.17 1.88 -21.37
C PRO A 27 -6.63 1.64 -21.04
N GLU A 28 -7.26 0.69 -21.73
CA GLU A 28 -8.65 0.29 -21.45
C GLU A 28 -8.73 -0.71 -20.28
N LEU A 29 -7.65 -1.44 -20.03
CA LEU A 29 -7.58 -2.48 -19.03
C LEU A 29 -6.16 -2.59 -18.47
N LEU A 30 -6.05 -2.87 -17.18
CA LEU A 30 -4.80 -3.20 -16.52
C LEU A 30 -4.83 -4.64 -16.05
N PHE A 31 -3.73 -5.35 -16.25
CA PHE A 31 -3.52 -6.64 -15.61
C PHE A 31 -2.51 -6.49 -14.47
N LEU A 32 -2.96 -6.78 -13.25
CA LEU A 32 -2.13 -6.72 -12.06
C LEU A 32 -1.53 -8.09 -11.79
N SER A 33 -0.22 -8.14 -11.54
CA SER A 33 0.51 -9.41 -11.46
C SER A 33 -0.03 -10.40 -10.42
N HIS A 34 -0.65 -9.92 -9.34
CA HIS A 34 -1.19 -10.78 -8.28
C HIS A 34 -2.71 -10.77 -8.18
N PHE A 35 -3.39 -9.85 -8.85
CA PHE A 35 -4.82 -9.60 -8.64
C PHE A 35 -5.67 -9.67 -9.92
N GLY A 36 -5.05 -9.87 -11.08
CA GLY A 36 -5.75 -9.97 -12.35
C GLY A 36 -6.15 -8.62 -12.94
N ALA A 37 -7.27 -8.60 -13.67
CA ALA A 37 -7.70 -7.43 -14.41
C ALA A 37 -8.27 -6.33 -13.51
N ALA A 38 -7.96 -5.08 -13.83
CA ALA A 38 -8.50 -3.90 -13.16
C ALA A 38 -9.17 -2.95 -14.17
N SER A 39 -10.42 -2.60 -13.92
CA SER A 39 -11.24 -1.70 -14.74
C SER A 39 -12.35 -1.11 -13.85
N PRO A 40 -12.75 0.17 -13.98
CA PRO A 40 -12.14 1.19 -14.84
C PRO A 40 -10.71 1.57 -14.39
N VAL A 41 -9.86 1.88 -15.36
CA VAL A 41 -8.43 2.12 -15.11
C VAL A 41 -8.19 3.36 -14.22
N ASN A 42 -8.88 4.47 -14.51
CA ASN A 42 -8.70 5.70 -13.73
C ASN A 42 -9.18 5.54 -12.29
N ASP A 43 -10.28 4.84 -12.05
CA ASP A 43 -10.78 4.56 -10.69
C ASP A 43 -9.76 3.73 -9.91
N HIS A 44 -9.13 2.76 -10.56
CA HIS A 44 -8.08 1.96 -9.95
C HIS A 44 -6.87 2.82 -9.54
N PHE A 45 -6.39 3.69 -10.43
CA PHE A 45 -5.27 4.58 -10.13
C PHE A 45 -5.59 5.57 -9.02
N GLU A 46 -6.76 6.17 -9.01
CA GLU A 46 -7.19 7.08 -7.95
C GLU A 46 -7.25 6.36 -6.60
N GLY A 47 -7.81 5.16 -6.57
CA GLY A 47 -7.84 4.32 -5.36
C GLY A 47 -6.45 3.94 -4.87
N LEU A 48 -5.52 3.65 -5.77
CA LEU A 48 -4.14 3.32 -5.42
C LEU A 48 -3.39 4.54 -4.83
N ILE A 49 -3.55 5.71 -5.44
CA ILE A 49 -2.95 6.96 -4.94
C ILE A 49 -3.49 7.27 -3.55
N GLU A 50 -4.80 7.18 -3.35
CA GLU A 50 -5.44 7.39 -2.06
C GLU A 50 -4.93 6.40 -1.01
N ALA A 51 -4.80 5.12 -1.37
CA ALA A 51 -4.28 4.10 -0.47
C ALA A 51 -2.84 4.40 -0.03
N PHE A 52 -1.97 4.79 -0.95
CA PHE A 52 -0.61 5.20 -0.59
C PHE A 52 -0.61 6.38 0.37
N GLN A 53 -1.44 7.38 0.13
CA GLN A 53 -1.55 8.54 1.00
C GLN A 53 -2.03 8.16 2.40
N VAL A 54 -3.15 7.46 2.50
CA VAL A 54 -3.77 7.08 3.78
C VAL A 54 -2.84 6.20 4.61
N TRP A 55 -2.25 5.18 3.99
CA TRP A 55 -1.39 4.25 4.72
C TRP A 55 -0.03 4.88 5.07
N SER A 56 0.52 5.75 4.23
CA SER A 56 1.73 6.53 4.56
C SER A 56 1.50 7.43 5.77
N GLU A 57 0.38 8.14 5.82
CA GLU A 57 0.03 8.99 6.96
C GLU A 57 -0.10 8.19 8.26
N ARG A 58 -0.67 7.00 8.20
CA ARG A 58 -0.76 6.09 9.36
C ARG A 58 0.62 5.68 9.87
N VAL A 59 1.51 5.30 8.97
CA VAL A 59 2.89 4.93 9.35
C VAL A 59 3.63 6.14 9.90
N GLU A 60 3.49 7.29 9.29
CA GLU A 60 4.11 8.53 9.76
C GLU A 60 3.70 8.87 11.20
N LYS A 61 2.42 8.75 11.52
CA LYS A 61 1.91 8.95 12.89
C LYS A 61 2.49 7.94 13.87
N GLN A 62 2.62 6.67 13.46
CA GLN A 62 3.23 5.65 14.29
C GLN A 62 4.70 5.96 14.58
N LEU A 63 5.45 6.39 13.56
CA LEU A 63 6.88 6.75 13.71
C LEU A 63 7.10 7.98 14.60
N ALA A 64 6.14 8.90 14.64
CA ALA A 64 6.19 10.07 15.51
C ALA A 64 5.86 9.74 16.97
N GLY A 65 5.24 8.59 17.22
CA GLY A 65 4.86 8.13 18.56
C GLY A 65 5.90 7.21 19.18
N THR A 66 5.49 6.51 20.23
CA THR A 66 6.32 5.52 20.94
C THR A 66 5.97 4.10 20.48
N GLY A 67 6.82 3.15 20.79
CA GLY A 67 6.64 1.75 20.48
C GLY A 67 7.73 1.21 19.53
N SER A 68 7.88 -0.11 19.49
CA SER A 68 8.84 -0.77 18.63
C SER A 68 8.30 -0.91 17.19
N ASP A 69 9.19 -1.15 16.25
CA ASP A 69 8.81 -1.42 14.86
C ASP A 69 7.89 -2.64 14.76
N GLU A 70 8.17 -3.70 15.53
CA GLU A 70 7.33 -4.90 15.54
C GLU A 70 5.91 -4.62 16.05
N GLU A 71 5.77 -3.81 17.10
CA GLU A 71 4.47 -3.39 17.62
C GLU A 71 3.69 -2.60 16.58
N HIS A 72 4.36 -1.66 15.91
CA HIS A 72 3.75 -0.83 14.85
C HIS A 72 3.36 -1.67 13.64
N ALA A 73 4.23 -2.57 13.20
CA ALA A 73 3.94 -3.45 12.06
C ALA A 73 2.75 -4.37 12.36
N THR A 74 2.66 -4.90 13.58
CA THR A 74 1.54 -5.75 14.02
C THR A 74 0.23 -4.98 14.03
N ALA A 75 0.23 -3.76 14.57
CA ALA A 75 -0.97 -2.90 14.60
C ALA A 75 -1.42 -2.51 13.18
N PHE A 76 -0.48 -2.18 12.32
CA PHE A 76 -0.73 -1.87 10.91
C PHE A 76 -1.37 -3.06 10.17
N ALA A 77 -0.80 -4.24 10.31
CA ALA A 77 -1.32 -5.45 9.68
C ALA A 77 -2.74 -5.80 10.17
N ARG A 78 -2.99 -5.63 11.46
CA ARG A 78 -4.32 -5.85 12.05
C ARG A 78 -5.35 -4.90 11.45
N ARG A 79 -5.04 -3.61 11.39
CA ARG A 79 -5.93 -2.62 10.84
C ARG A 79 -6.22 -2.84 9.36
N LEU A 80 -5.20 -3.19 8.59
CA LEU A 80 -5.34 -3.50 7.19
C LEU A 80 -6.25 -4.73 7.00
N ARG A 81 -6.04 -5.77 7.80
CA ARG A 81 -6.89 -6.96 7.79
C ARG A 81 -8.34 -6.61 8.11
N ASP A 82 -8.57 -5.81 9.15
CA ASP A 82 -9.91 -5.40 9.55
C ASP A 82 -10.63 -4.64 8.44
N ASP A 83 -9.93 -3.76 7.74
CA ASP A 83 -10.47 -3.04 6.59
C ASP A 83 -10.89 -4.00 5.47
N VAL A 84 -10.07 -5.01 5.17
CA VAL A 84 -10.38 -6.01 4.15
C VAL A 84 -11.57 -6.89 4.57
N VAL A 85 -11.58 -7.36 5.80
CA VAL A 85 -12.68 -8.18 6.34
C VAL A 85 -14.00 -7.41 6.25
N THR A 86 -13.99 -6.14 6.64
CA THR A 86 -15.19 -5.29 6.60
C THR A 86 -15.73 -5.11 5.18
N ARG A 87 -14.84 -4.98 4.20
CA ARG A 87 -15.23 -4.72 2.81
C ARG A 87 -15.52 -5.98 2.00
N LEU A 88 -14.74 -7.05 2.18
CA LEU A 88 -14.71 -8.21 1.31
C LEU A 88 -14.90 -9.55 2.03
N GLY A 89 -14.82 -9.59 3.36
CA GLY A 89 -14.95 -10.81 4.16
C GLY A 89 -13.62 -11.48 4.49
N GLU A 90 -13.67 -12.51 5.36
CA GLU A 90 -12.49 -13.19 5.88
C GLU A 90 -11.70 -13.98 4.82
N SER A 91 -12.39 -14.62 3.89
CA SER A 91 -11.73 -15.39 2.81
C SER A 91 -10.81 -14.52 1.99
N ASP A 92 -11.27 -13.33 1.62
CA ASP A 92 -10.49 -12.39 0.84
C ASP A 92 -9.37 -11.78 1.67
N ALA A 93 -9.58 -11.55 2.97
CA ALA A 93 -8.52 -11.10 3.87
C ALA A 93 -7.34 -12.08 3.91
N ILE A 94 -7.63 -13.38 3.98
CA ILE A 94 -6.61 -14.43 3.93
C ILE A 94 -5.85 -14.39 2.60
N ARG A 95 -6.56 -14.25 1.47
CA ARG A 95 -5.94 -14.14 0.15
C ARG A 95 -5.01 -12.94 0.05
N TYR A 96 -5.44 -11.79 0.52
CA TYR A 96 -4.61 -10.59 0.52
C TYR A 96 -3.34 -10.77 1.34
N GLU A 97 -3.44 -11.37 2.52
CA GLU A 97 -2.27 -11.62 3.37
C GLU A 97 -1.27 -12.58 2.71
N MET A 98 -1.75 -13.59 2.00
CA MET A 98 -0.90 -14.52 1.25
C MET A 98 -0.13 -13.85 0.11
N THR A 99 -0.67 -12.78 -0.48
CA THR A 99 -0.07 -12.11 -1.64
C THR A 99 0.70 -10.85 -1.27
N THR A 100 0.32 -10.15 -0.21
CA THR A 100 0.85 -8.81 0.09
C THR A 100 1.70 -8.73 1.35
N ALA A 101 1.66 -9.72 2.25
CA ALA A 101 2.42 -9.73 3.49
C ALA A 101 2.38 -8.37 4.21
N SER A 102 1.29 -8.06 4.89
CA SER A 102 0.96 -6.73 5.43
C SER A 102 2.05 -6.10 6.28
N LYS A 103 2.73 -6.89 7.13
CA LYS A 103 3.86 -6.38 7.94
C LYS A 103 5.00 -5.88 7.06
N MET A 104 5.30 -6.55 5.95
CA MET A 104 6.35 -6.13 5.03
C MET A 104 6.00 -4.78 4.37
N SER A 105 4.73 -4.54 4.09
CA SER A 105 4.27 -3.24 3.61
C SER A 105 4.55 -2.13 4.61
N TRP A 106 4.34 -2.39 5.91
CA TRP A 106 4.71 -1.42 6.95
C TRP A 106 6.21 -1.12 6.93
N TYR A 107 7.06 -2.14 6.91
CA TYR A 107 8.51 -1.94 6.89
C TYR A 107 8.98 -1.16 5.66
N GLY A 108 8.38 -1.41 4.50
CA GLY A 108 8.67 -0.66 3.28
C GLY A 108 8.32 0.81 3.41
N LEU A 109 7.13 1.13 3.88
CA LEU A 109 6.69 2.51 4.11
C LEU A 109 7.53 3.21 5.17
N ALA A 110 7.81 2.53 6.29
CA ALA A 110 8.63 3.09 7.35
C ALA A 110 10.05 3.42 6.87
N ARG A 111 10.66 2.52 6.10
CA ARG A 111 11.98 2.75 5.50
C ARG A 111 11.96 3.96 4.56
N TYR A 112 10.97 4.04 3.69
CA TYR A 112 10.80 5.18 2.77
C TYR A 112 10.69 6.50 3.53
N LEU A 113 9.81 6.57 4.53
CA LEU A 113 9.59 7.78 5.32
C LEU A 113 10.83 8.19 6.13
N ARG A 114 11.54 7.24 6.72
CA ARG A 114 12.79 7.49 7.44
C ARG A 114 13.87 8.05 6.51
N LYS A 115 14.04 7.48 5.33
CA LYS A 115 14.99 7.99 4.33
C LYS A 115 14.66 9.42 3.90
N LYS A 116 13.38 9.72 3.72
CA LYS A 116 12.93 11.04 3.31
C LYS A 116 13.26 12.11 4.35
N THR A 117 13.20 11.80 5.64
CA THR A 117 13.53 12.76 6.71
C THR A 117 15.04 12.96 6.88
N GLU A 118 15.87 12.07 6.38
CA GLU A 118 17.33 12.19 6.40
C GLU A 118 17.89 13.09 5.28
N GLU A 119 17.09 13.43 4.29
CA GLU A 119 17.47 14.28 3.15
C GLU A 119 17.49 15.78 3.48
#